data_e1e02a21ab7624698e583682ce1507de
#
_entry.id   e1e02a21ab7624698e583682ce1507de
#
_cell.length_a   1.000
_cell.length_b   1.000
_cell.length_c   1.000
_cell.angle_alpha   90.00
_cell.angle_beta   90.00
_cell.angle_gamma   90.00
#
_symmetry.space_group_name_H-M   'P 1'
#
loop_
_entity.id
_entity.type
_entity.pdbx_description
1 polymer ?
#
loop_
_entity_poly.entity_id
_entity_poly.type
_entity_poly.pdbx_seq_one_letter_code
_entity_poly.pdbx_strand_id
1 'polypeptide(L)'
;MPIFVVMDLSRNRAVRAVDLPMPEPWALSAGQEFFDAPLGFDLDGPLDELVLVDTLPGGAELVWDATIALATAQALATQQVRHLTASRLATTDDLPPRRAEALRLDRGNPDAIAAWFAVLGEREGVRVASNATQDAIATATSGADAWALADAWAAAGPVPAVPPPPIVSWAAFFQRLGVTPAEQADPVMQVAWQHLSLREYVDLRLAGVFLAPLVAVGKLTQARVDAALDASTVSWVERHLSL
;
A
#
# COMPACT_ATOMS: atom_id res chain seq x y z
N MET A 1 3.57 -41.99 22.58
CA MET A 1 3.05 -42.22 21.21
C MET A 1 3.62 -41.08 20.35
N PRO A 2 3.85 -41.30 19.06
CA PRO A 2 4.32 -40.21 18.22
C PRO A 2 3.23 -39.14 18.07
N ILE A 3 3.62 -37.89 18.19
CA ILE A 3 2.73 -36.73 17.92
C ILE A 3 3.00 -36.30 16.49
N PHE A 4 1.94 -36.10 15.74
CA PHE A 4 2.01 -35.54 14.39
C PHE A 4 1.37 -34.16 14.36
N VAL A 5 1.95 -33.27 13.58
CA VAL A 5 1.42 -31.95 13.34
C VAL A 5 0.86 -31.89 11.91
N VAL A 6 -0.36 -31.41 11.79
CA VAL A 6 -0.96 -31.12 10.49
C VAL A 6 -0.57 -29.71 10.11
N MET A 7 0.15 -29.56 9.00
CA MET A 7 0.56 -28.26 8.46
C MET A 7 -0.32 -27.87 7.27
N ASP A 8 -0.75 -26.63 7.24
CA ASP A 8 -1.24 -25.96 6.02
C ASP A 8 -0.04 -25.43 5.25
N LEU A 9 0.30 -26.10 4.16
CA LEU A 9 1.48 -25.76 3.36
C LEU A 9 1.39 -24.40 2.69
N SER A 10 0.19 -23.95 2.36
CA SER A 10 -0.02 -22.66 1.70
C SER A 10 0.30 -21.47 2.60
N ARG A 11 0.17 -21.67 3.91
CA ARG A 11 0.41 -20.64 4.95
C ARG A 11 1.63 -20.95 5.80
N ASN A 12 2.24 -22.11 5.59
CA ASN A 12 3.34 -22.60 6.42
C ASN A 12 3.01 -22.50 7.93
N ARG A 13 1.85 -23.03 8.32
CA ARG A 13 1.38 -22.93 9.69
C ARG A 13 0.77 -24.24 10.17
N ALA A 14 1.02 -24.59 11.43
CA ALA A 14 0.35 -25.71 12.07
C ALA A 14 -1.13 -25.44 12.29
N VAL A 15 -1.97 -26.42 11.97
CA VAL A 15 -3.43 -26.37 12.11
C VAL A 15 -3.88 -27.12 13.35
N ARG A 16 -3.28 -28.27 13.62
CA ARG A 16 -3.56 -29.11 14.77
C ARG A 16 -2.44 -30.08 15.05
N ALA A 17 -2.29 -30.51 16.30
CA ALA A 17 -1.51 -31.68 16.67
C ALA A 17 -2.42 -32.87 16.90
N VAL A 18 -1.95 -34.07 16.60
CA VAL A 18 -2.68 -35.31 16.78
C VAL A 18 -1.77 -36.40 17.32
N ASP A 19 -2.28 -37.17 18.27
CA ASP A 19 -1.60 -38.34 18.82
C ASP A 19 -2.24 -39.60 18.21
N LEU A 20 -1.67 -40.07 17.13
CA LEU A 20 -2.15 -41.21 16.36
C LEU A 20 -1.02 -42.19 16.12
N PRO A 21 -1.30 -43.54 16.17
CA PRO A 21 -0.26 -44.52 15.87
C PRO A 21 0.24 -44.46 14.42
N MET A 22 -0.62 -44.02 13.50
CA MET A 22 -0.31 -43.70 12.11
C MET A 22 -1.34 -42.70 11.58
N PRO A 23 -0.93 -41.53 11.05
CA PRO A 23 -1.85 -40.60 10.48
C PRO A 23 -2.46 -41.11 9.17
N GLU A 24 -3.77 -40.95 9.03
CA GLU A 24 -4.50 -41.38 7.84
C GLU A 24 -4.66 -40.19 6.87
N PRO A 25 -4.07 -40.27 5.63
CA PRO A 25 -4.02 -39.14 4.68
C PRO A 25 -5.39 -38.59 4.30
N TRP A 26 -6.44 -39.38 4.34
CA TRP A 26 -7.82 -38.94 4.01
C TRP A 26 -8.44 -38.02 5.08
N ALA A 27 -7.82 -37.90 6.24
CA ALA A 27 -8.23 -36.94 7.28
C ALA A 27 -7.72 -35.51 7.01
N LEU A 28 -6.97 -35.29 5.94
CA LEU A 28 -6.40 -33.99 5.57
C LEU A 28 -7.29 -33.24 4.58
N SER A 29 -7.32 -31.93 4.72
CA SER A 29 -7.86 -31.04 3.67
C SER A 29 -6.82 -30.83 2.56
N ALA A 30 -7.27 -30.35 1.41
CA ALA A 30 -6.35 -30.03 0.32
C ALA A 30 -5.28 -29.01 0.77
N GLY A 31 -4.02 -29.28 0.45
CA GLY A 31 -2.87 -28.47 0.83
C GLY A 31 -2.38 -28.67 2.27
N GLN A 32 -2.86 -29.72 2.95
CA GLN A 32 -2.37 -30.10 4.28
C GLN A 32 -1.52 -31.36 4.18
N GLU A 33 -0.52 -31.45 5.06
CA GLU A 33 0.34 -32.64 5.23
C GLU A 33 0.63 -32.88 6.72
N PHE A 34 0.95 -34.16 7.03
CA PHE A 34 1.42 -34.56 8.35
C PHE A 34 2.93 -34.43 8.45
N PHE A 35 3.41 -33.94 9.57
CA PHE A 35 4.81 -33.90 9.96
C PHE A 35 4.99 -34.47 11.35
N ASP A 36 6.11 -35.10 11.61
CA ASP A 36 6.50 -35.49 12.97
C ASP A 36 6.68 -34.22 13.82
N ALA A 37 6.10 -34.22 15.02
CA ALA A 37 6.29 -33.09 15.92
C ALA A 37 7.76 -32.98 16.36
N PRO A 38 8.30 -31.78 16.52
CA PRO A 38 9.63 -31.57 17.06
C PRO A 38 9.80 -32.20 18.43
N LEU A 39 11.04 -32.58 18.77
CA LEU A 39 11.36 -33.18 20.06
C LEU A 39 10.94 -32.24 21.21
N GLY A 40 10.14 -32.76 22.13
CA GLY A 40 9.66 -32.03 23.30
C GLY A 40 8.36 -31.24 23.09
N PHE A 41 7.80 -31.25 21.86
CA PHE A 41 6.48 -30.71 21.59
C PHE A 41 5.40 -31.66 22.10
N ASP A 42 4.33 -31.14 22.68
CA ASP A 42 3.19 -31.92 23.16
C ASP A 42 1.87 -31.49 22.45
N LEU A 43 0.77 -32.21 22.74
CA LEU A 43 -0.53 -31.96 22.09
C LEU A 43 -1.12 -30.61 22.41
N ASP A 44 -0.79 -30.06 23.57
CA ASP A 44 -1.26 -28.75 24.06
C ASP A 44 -0.24 -27.63 23.75
N GLY A 45 0.84 -27.97 23.03
CA GLY A 45 1.88 -27.01 22.67
C GLY A 45 1.42 -25.90 21.73
N PRO A 46 2.12 -24.79 21.71
CA PRO A 46 1.75 -23.61 20.92
C PRO A 46 1.97 -23.88 19.42
N LEU A 47 0.89 -24.17 18.71
CA LEU A 47 0.91 -24.47 17.27
C LEU A 47 1.41 -23.31 16.40
N ASP A 48 1.24 -22.10 16.86
CA ASP A 48 1.67 -20.88 16.18
C ASP A 48 3.19 -20.60 16.25
N GLU A 49 3.90 -21.39 17.04
CA GLU A 49 5.37 -21.39 17.10
C GLU A 49 6.02 -22.45 16.19
N LEU A 50 5.22 -23.28 15.50
CA LEU A 50 5.69 -24.29 14.58
C LEU A 50 5.75 -23.78 13.14
N VAL A 51 6.86 -24.02 12.46
CA VAL A 51 7.10 -23.58 11.08
C VAL A 51 7.91 -24.62 10.31
N LEU A 52 7.61 -24.81 9.02
CA LEU A 52 8.44 -25.60 8.11
C LEU A 52 9.59 -24.73 7.60
N VAL A 53 10.80 -25.24 7.75
CA VAL A 53 12.02 -24.61 7.24
C VAL A 53 12.66 -25.54 6.21
N ASP A 54 13.00 -25.02 5.06
CA ASP A 54 13.71 -25.77 4.03
C ASP A 54 15.15 -26.03 4.47
N THR A 55 15.46 -27.28 4.70
CA THR A 55 16.82 -27.75 5.02
C THR A 55 17.44 -28.42 3.80
N LEU A 56 18.35 -27.72 3.11
CA LEU A 56 19.09 -28.31 2.00
C LEU A 56 20.22 -29.20 2.55
N PRO A 57 20.36 -30.46 2.08
CA PRO A 57 19.68 -31.17 0.97
C PRO A 57 18.52 -32.09 1.41
N GLY A 58 18.00 -31.95 2.61
CA GLY A 58 17.11 -32.96 3.22
C GLY A 58 15.61 -32.75 3.05
N GLY A 59 15.14 -31.64 2.51
CA GLY A 59 13.71 -31.32 2.42
C GLY A 59 13.24 -30.35 3.52
N ALA A 60 11.93 -30.19 3.69
CA ALA A 60 11.36 -29.33 4.71
C ALA A 60 11.35 -30.03 6.09
N GLU A 61 11.80 -29.33 7.11
CA GLU A 61 11.79 -29.81 8.51
C GLU A 61 10.84 -28.92 9.34
N LEU A 62 10.07 -29.54 10.22
CA LEU A 62 9.21 -28.82 11.17
C LEU A 62 10.06 -28.35 12.35
N VAL A 63 10.14 -27.04 12.55
CA VAL A 63 10.91 -26.40 13.60
C VAL A 63 9.98 -25.75 14.61
N TRP A 64 10.29 -25.88 15.89
CA TRP A 64 9.61 -25.18 16.97
C TRP A 64 10.43 -23.97 17.38
N ASP A 65 10.13 -22.81 16.77
CA ASP A 65 10.78 -21.53 17.04
C ASP A 65 9.81 -20.38 16.78
N ALA A 66 9.34 -19.75 17.85
CA ALA A 66 8.37 -18.65 17.78
C ALA A 66 8.86 -17.47 16.92
N THR A 67 10.16 -17.18 16.93
CA THR A 67 10.73 -16.05 16.17
C THR A 67 10.71 -16.34 14.68
N ILE A 68 11.15 -17.54 14.29
CA ILE A 68 11.16 -17.97 12.89
C ILE A 68 9.73 -18.12 12.40
N ALA A 69 8.83 -18.71 13.19
CA ALA A 69 7.41 -18.89 12.84
C ALA A 69 6.72 -17.53 12.62
N LEU A 70 6.92 -16.56 13.51
CA LEU A 70 6.36 -15.20 13.37
C LEU A 70 6.90 -14.51 12.12
N ALA A 71 8.23 -14.52 11.92
CA ALA A 71 8.82 -13.86 10.75
C ALA A 71 8.31 -14.48 9.43
N THR A 72 8.19 -15.81 9.39
CA THR A 72 7.66 -16.53 8.23
C THR A 72 6.19 -16.18 7.98
N ALA A 73 5.37 -16.17 9.03
CA ALA A 73 3.95 -15.80 8.92
C ALA A 73 3.78 -14.36 8.43
N GLN A 74 4.56 -13.41 8.97
CA GLN A 74 4.54 -12.01 8.51
C GLN A 74 4.93 -11.88 7.04
N ALA A 75 5.98 -12.59 6.61
CA ALA A 75 6.43 -12.56 5.21
C ALA A 75 5.37 -13.10 4.24
N LEU A 76 4.81 -14.28 4.55
CA LEU A 76 3.79 -14.93 3.71
C LEU A 76 2.46 -14.17 3.72
N ALA A 77 2.00 -13.68 4.87
CA ALA A 77 0.81 -12.84 4.98
C ALA A 77 0.95 -11.54 4.16
N THR A 78 2.13 -10.90 4.24
CA THR A 78 2.45 -9.73 3.41
C THR A 78 2.43 -10.05 1.93
N GLN A 79 2.99 -11.20 1.52
CA GLN A 79 2.96 -11.65 0.13
C GLN A 79 1.53 -11.88 -0.35
N GLN A 80 0.67 -12.50 0.47
CA GLN A 80 -0.75 -12.67 0.14
C GLN A 80 -1.45 -11.33 -0.06
N VAL A 81 -1.25 -10.35 0.84
CA VAL A 81 -1.82 -9.00 0.70
C VAL A 81 -1.37 -8.35 -0.60
N ARG A 82 -0.09 -8.44 -0.95
CA ARG A 82 0.46 -7.90 -2.22
C ARG A 82 -0.17 -8.56 -3.43
N HIS A 83 -0.30 -9.87 -3.43
CA HIS A 83 -0.91 -10.62 -4.54
C HIS A 83 -2.38 -10.22 -4.73
N LEU A 84 -3.17 -10.18 -3.65
CA LEU A 84 -4.57 -9.75 -3.70
C LEU A 84 -4.71 -8.28 -4.13
N THR A 85 -3.80 -7.41 -3.68
CA THR A 85 -3.76 -6.01 -4.11
C THR A 85 -3.49 -5.89 -5.61
N ALA A 86 -2.50 -6.63 -6.11
CA ALA A 86 -2.21 -6.66 -7.54
C ALA A 86 -3.42 -7.16 -8.34
N SER A 87 -4.08 -8.23 -7.89
CA SER A 87 -5.30 -8.75 -8.51
C SER A 87 -6.44 -7.72 -8.53
N ARG A 88 -6.67 -7.00 -7.43
CA ARG A 88 -7.67 -5.92 -7.36
C ARG A 88 -7.35 -4.76 -8.32
N LEU A 89 -6.09 -4.35 -8.40
CA LEU A 89 -5.66 -3.30 -9.31
C LEU A 89 -5.74 -3.72 -10.78
N ALA A 90 -5.45 -4.99 -11.08
CA ALA A 90 -5.54 -5.54 -12.44
C ALA A 90 -6.94 -5.45 -13.05
N THR A 91 -8.00 -5.54 -12.23
CA THR A 91 -9.39 -5.40 -12.70
C THR A 91 -9.70 -4.01 -13.30
N THR A 92 -8.87 -3.03 -13.00
CA THR A 92 -9.02 -1.64 -13.46
C THR A 92 -7.83 -1.13 -14.28
N ASP A 93 -6.90 -1.99 -14.69
CA ASP A 93 -5.67 -1.56 -15.37
C ASP A 93 -5.90 -0.92 -16.73
N ASP A 94 -6.96 -1.28 -17.41
CA ASP A 94 -7.35 -0.71 -18.71
C ASP A 94 -8.16 0.60 -18.58
N LEU A 95 -8.68 0.93 -17.40
CA LEU A 95 -9.50 2.12 -17.19
C LEU A 95 -8.70 3.44 -17.23
N PRO A 96 -7.54 3.55 -16.56
CA PRO A 96 -6.76 4.79 -16.63
C PRO A 96 -6.40 5.22 -18.06
N PRO A 97 -5.85 4.38 -18.94
CA PRO A 97 -5.53 4.80 -20.30
C PRO A 97 -6.76 5.16 -21.12
N ARG A 98 -7.89 4.44 -20.97
CA ARG A 98 -9.15 4.80 -21.66
C ARG A 98 -9.71 6.13 -21.19
N ARG A 99 -9.64 6.41 -19.88
CA ARG A 99 -10.10 7.68 -19.31
C ARG A 99 -9.18 8.84 -19.70
N ALA A 100 -7.86 8.62 -19.73
CA ALA A 100 -6.90 9.60 -20.22
C ALA A 100 -7.14 9.95 -21.70
N GLU A 101 -7.44 8.95 -22.52
CA GLU A 101 -7.77 9.16 -23.93
C GLU A 101 -9.07 9.97 -24.09
N ALA A 102 -10.11 9.65 -23.33
CA ALA A 102 -11.36 10.41 -23.33
C ALA A 102 -11.13 11.89 -22.96
N LEU A 103 -10.28 12.15 -21.96
CA LEU A 103 -9.88 13.51 -21.58
C LEU A 103 -9.10 14.21 -22.68
N ARG A 104 -8.20 13.50 -23.37
CA ARG A 104 -7.40 14.08 -24.46
C ARG A 104 -8.28 14.50 -25.63
N LEU A 105 -9.33 13.73 -25.92
CA LEU A 105 -10.27 13.99 -27.00
C LEU A 105 -11.27 15.11 -26.66
N ASP A 106 -11.67 15.20 -25.39
CA ASP A 106 -12.63 16.21 -24.92
C ASP A 106 -12.20 16.81 -23.56
N ARG A 107 -11.19 17.65 -23.62
CA ARG A 107 -10.55 18.28 -22.45
C ARG A 107 -11.49 19.16 -21.62
N GLY A 108 -12.61 19.56 -22.19
CA GLY A 108 -13.60 20.42 -21.53
C GLY A 108 -14.70 19.66 -20.81
N ASN A 109 -14.76 18.33 -20.93
CA ASN A 109 -15.87 17.53 -20.42
C ASN A 109 -15.72 17.24 -18.92
N PRO A 110 -16.57 17.84 -18.04
CA PRO A 110 -16.48 17.64 -16.60
C PRO A 110 -16.72 16.18 -16.18
N ASP A 111 -17.57 15.44 -16.93
CA ASP A 111 -17.87 14.05 -16.60
C ASP A 111 -16.68 13.13 -16.91
N ALA A 112 -15.99 13.35 -18.03
CA ALA A 112 -14.78 12.60 -18.37
C ALA A 112 -13.68 12.78 -17.32
N ILE A 113 -13.56 13.97 -16.80
CA ILE A 113 -12.62 14.36 -15.79
C ILE A 113 -12.95 13.73 -14.44
N ALA A 114 -14.21 13.86 -14.00
CA ALA A 114 -14.69 13.24 -12.78
C ALA A 114 -14.45 11.71 -12.83
N ALA A 115 -14.75 11.06 -13.96
CA ALA A 115 -14.53 9.64 -14.17
C ALA A 115 -13.04 9.25 -14.13
N TRP A 116 -12.14 10.07 -14.66
CA TRP A 116 -10.71 9.87 -14.56
C TRP A 116 -10.23 9.92 -13.10
N PHE A 117 -10.58 10.95 -12.36
CA PHE A 117 -10.20 11.10 -10.97
C PHE A 117 -10.82 10.03 -10.06
N ALA A 118 -12.04 9.59 -10.34
CA ALA A 118 -12.67 8.50 -9.61
C ALA A 118 -11.81 7.21 -9.69
N VAL A 119 -11.42 6.80 -10.89
CA VAL A 119 -10.57 5.61 -11.08
C VAL A 119 -9.21 5.76 -10.39
N LEU A 120 -8.57 6.93 -10.52
CA LEU A 120 -7.30 7.16 -9.84
C LEU A 120 -7.45 7.11 -8.31
N GLY A 121 -8.51 7.71 -7.77
CA GLY A 121 -8.81 7.72 -6.33
C GLY A 121 -9.12 6.32 -5.79
N GLU A 122 -9.87 5.52 -6.50
CA GLU A 122 -10.15 4.12 -6.16
C GLU A 122 -8.86 3.29 -6.10
N ARG A 123 -8.03 3.40 -7.13
CA ARG A 123 -6.74 2.70 -7.18
C ARG A 123 -5.79 3.12 -6.07
N GLU A 124 -5.74 4.40 -5.77
CA GLU A 124 -4.94 4.92 -4.67
C GLU A 124 -5.49 4.46 -3.31
N GLY A 125 -6.80 4.43 -3.14
CA GLY A 125 -7.45 3.86 -1.96
C GLY A 125 -7.00 2.42 -1.70
N VAL A 126 -7.00 1.57 -2.74
CA VAL A 126 -6.52 0.19 -2.64
C VAL A 126 -5.05 0.12 -2.22
N ARG A 127 -4.18 0.98 -2.76
CA ARG A 127 -2.75 1.00 -2.38
C ARG A 127 -2.55 1.45 -0.93
N VAL A 128 -3.22 2.53 -0.52
CA VAL A 128 -3.12 3.07 0.84
C VAL A 128 -3.58 2.03 1.86
N ALA A 129 -4.73 1.40 1.64
CA ALA A 129 -5.25 0.39 2.54
C ALA A 129 -4.37 -0.88 2.57
N SER A 130 -3.82 -1.29 1.41
CA SER A 130 -2.86 -2.40 1.34
C SER A 130 -1.59 -2.11 2.13
N ASN A 131 -1.02 -0.91 2.00
CA ASN A 131 0.18 -0.52 2.73
C ASN A 131 -0.09 -0.51 4.25
N ALA A 132 -1.21 0.08 4.69
CA ALA A 132 -1.60 0.06 6.09
C ALA A 132 -1.75 -1.37 6.64
N THR A 133 -2.31 -2.30 5.85
CA THR A 133 -2.41 -3.71 6.24
C THR A 133 -1.03 -4.37 6.33
N GLN A 134 -0.11 -4.10 5.39
CA GLN A 134 1.26 -4.62 5.44
C GLN A 134 2.03 -4.09 6.66
N ASP A 135 1.88 -2.82 7.00
CA ASP A 135 2.48 -2.20 8.18
C ASP A 135 1.94 -2.85 9.47
N ALA A 136 0.63 -3.11 9.52
CA ALA A 136 0.02 -3.83 10.65
C ALA A 136 0.54 -5.27 10.77
N ILE A 137 0.70 -5.99 9.65
CA ILE A 137 1.30 -7.34 9.63
C ILE A 137 2.74 -7.29 10.15
N ALA A 138 3.54 -6.32 9.73
CA ALA A 138 4.93 -6.18 10.17
C ALA A 138 5.07 -5.92 11.67
N THR A 139 4.04 -5.39 12.32
CA THR A 139 3.98 -5.13 13.78
C THR A 139 3.17 -6.18 14.55
N ALA A 140 2.62 -7.19 13.90
CA ALA A 140 1.91 -8.28 14.55
C ALA A 140 2.82 -9.03 15.53
N THR A 141 2.29 -9.44 16.67
CA THR A 141 3.03 -10.10 17.75
C THR A 141 2.91 -11.62 17.72
N SER A 142 2.01 -12.14 16.88
CA SER A 142 1.86 -13.57 16.63
C SER A 142 1.63 -13.87 15.15
N GLY A 143 1.96 -15.09 14.73
CA GLY A 143 1.65 -15.57 13.37
C GLY A 143 0.14 -15.60 13.09
N ALA A 144 -0.67 -15.91 14.10
CA ALA A 144 -2.13 -15.90 13.98
C ALA A 144 -2.67 -14.49 13.70
N ASP A 145 -2.16 -13.46 14.39
CA ASP A 145 -2.54 -12.06 14.14
C ASP A 145 -2.14 -11.61 12.73
N ALA A 146 -0.92 -11.97 12.29
CA ALA A 146 -0.47 -11.64 10.94
C ALA A 146 -1.40 -12.23 9.87
N TRP A 147 -1.81 -13.49 10.02
CA TRP A 147 -2.76 -14.14 9.12
C TRP A 147 -4.16 -13.57 9.22
N ALA A 148 -4.65 -13.24 10.42
CA ALA A 148 -5.95 -12.61 10.59
C ALA A 148 -6.06 -11.27 9.84
N LEU A 149 -4.99 -10.47 9.83
CA LEU A 149 -4.92 -9.23 9.05
C LEU A 149 -4.97 -9.48 7.53
N ALA A 150 -4.25 -10.49 7.04
CA ALA A 150 -4.29 -10.85 5.62
C ALA A 150 -5.67 -11.41 5.21
N ASP A 151 -6.31 -12.21 6.05
CA ASP A 151 -7.66 -12.74 5.81
C ASP A 151 -8.71 -11.62 5.85
N ALA A 152 -8.59 -10.67 6.78
CA ALA A 152 -9.44 -9.48 6.82
C ALA A 152 -9.29 -8.65 5.53
N TRP A 153 -8.08 -8.48 5.01
CA TRP A 153 -7.83 -7.84 3.72
C TRP A 153 -8.46 -8.61 2.56
N ALA A 154 -8.37 -9.94 2.57
CA ALA A 154 -8.97 -10.79 1.53
C ALA A 154 -10.50 -10.66 1.51
N ALA A 155 -11.12 -10.62 2.69
CA ALA A 155 -12.56 -10.48 2.87
C ALA A 155 -13.08 -9.05 2.71
N ALA A 156 -12.20 -8.04 2.72
CA ALA A 156 -12.59 -6.64 2.61
C ALA A 156 -13.31 -6.37 1.29
N GLY A 157 -14.43 -5.66 1.38
CA GLY A 157 -15.19 -5.17 0.24
C GLY A 157 -14.46 -4.04 -0.51
N PRO A 158 -15.21 -3.22 -1.27
CA PRO A 158 -14.65 -2.04 -1.93
C PRO A 158 -13.96 -1.11 -0.93
N VAL A 159 -12.74 -0.73 -1.23
CA VAL A 159 -11.96 0.20 -0.41
C VAL A 159 -12.40 1.63 -0.72
N PRO A 160 -12.55 2.51 0.28
CA PRO A 160 -12.88 3.92 0.03
C PRO A 160 -11.85 4.57 -0.89
N ALA A 161 -12.36 5.31 -1.89
CA ALA A 161 -11.51 6.09 -2.77
C ALA A 161 -10.79 7.20 -1.99
N VAL A 162 -9.52 7.39 -2.26
CA VAL A 162 -8.77 8.55 -1.76
C VAL A 162 -9.04 9.71 -2.72
N PRO A 163 -9.35 10.90 -2.22
CA PRO A 163 -9.46 12.07 -3.09
C PRO A 163 -8.21 12.21 -3.96
N PRO A 164 -8.34 12.55 -5.24
CA PRO A 164 -7.19 12.75 -6.10
C PRO A 164 -6.25 13.80 -5.51
N PRO A 165 -4.93 13.64 -5.68
CA PRO A 165 -3.99 14.61 -5.18
C PRO A 165 -4.32 16.00 -5.75
N PRO A 166 -4.21 17.06 -4.94
CA PRO A 166 -4.47 18.43 -5.38
C PRO A 166 -3.30 18.91 -6.25
N ILE A 167 -3.29 18.47 -7.51
CA ILE A 167 -2.30 18.87 -8.51
C ILE A 167 -2.84 20.01 -9.35
N VAL A 168 -1.99 20.97 -9.64
CA VAL A 168 -2.29 22.11 -10.53
C VAL A 168 -1.16 22.29 -11.53
N SER A 169 -1.47 22.93 -12.66
CA SER A 169 -0.40 23.31 -13.59
C SER A 169 0.54 24.33 -12.94
N TRP A 170 1.76 24.41 -13.46
CA TRP A 170 2.73 25.38 -13.01
C TRP A 170 2.20 26.82 -13.14
N ALA A 171 1.54 27.14 -14.26
CA ALA A 171 0.94 28.45 -14.50
C ALA A 171 -0.16 28.77 -13.47
N ALA A 172 -1.06 27.80 -13.19
CA ALA A 172 -2.11 27.98 -12.19
C ALA A 172 -1.49 28.15 -10.78
N PHE A 173 -0.44 27.42 -10.45
CA PHE A 173 0.25 27.56 -9.17
C PHE A 173 0.86 28.96 -8.99
N PHE A 174 1.51 29.51 -10.02
CA PHE A 174 2.03 30.87 -10.00
C PHE A 174 0.92 31.92 -9.80
N GLN A 175 -0.22 31.75 -10.47
CA GLN A 175 -1.39 32.62 -10.28
C GLN A 175 -1.93 32.54 -8.85
N ARG A 176 -2.07 31.35 -8.30
CA ARG A 176 -2.51 31.13 -6.90
C ARG A 176 -1.56 31.79 -5.90
N LEU A 177 -0.27 31.63 -6.12
CA LEU A 177 0.75 32.24 -5.28
C LEU A 177 0.84 33.75 -5.50
N GLY A 178 0.24 34.29 -6.57
CA GLY A 178 0.27 35.72 -6.91
C GLY A 178 1.68 36.24 -7.18
N VAL A 179 2.54 35.42 -7.80
CA VAL A 179 3.94 35.77 -8.04
C VAL A 179 4.04 36.89 -9.07
N THR A 180 4.70 37.98 -8.68
CA THR A 180 4.95 39.13 -9.56
C THR A 180 6.14 38.88 -10.47
N PRO A 181 6.26 39.56 -11.63
CA PRO A 181 7.43 39.47 -12.50
C PRO A 181 8.78 39.74 -11.80
N ALA A 182 8.79 40.66 -10.84
CA ALA A 182 9.97 40.95 -10.04
C ALA A 182 10.37 39.80 -9.13
N GLU A 183 9.39 39.12 -8.50
CA GLU A 183 9.61 37.92 -7.70
C GLU A 183 10.04 36.74 -8.55
N GLN A 184 9.55 36.61 -9.80
CA GLN A 184 10.01 35.58 -10.74
C GLN A 184 11.49 35.76 -11.09
N ALA A 185 11.95 36.99 -11.19
CA ALA A 185 13.34 37.33 -11.51
C ALA A 185 14.25 37.32 -10.25
N ASP A 186 13.72 37.20 -9.05
CA ASP A 186 14.51 37.18 -7.82
C ASP A 186 15.37 35.92 -7.73
N PRO A 187 16.71 36.02 -7.62
CA PRO A 187 17.60 34.85 -7.60
C PRO A 187 17.32 33.88 -6.46
N VAL A 188 16.87 34.34 -5.31
CA VAL A 188 16.53 33.50 -4.15
C VAL A 188 15.28 32.68 -4.44
N MET A 189 14.28 33.28 -5.09
CA MET A 189 13.05 32.60 -5.46
C MET A 189 13.26 31.63 -6.64
N GLN A 190 14.18 31.92 -7.55
CA GLN A 190 14.48 31.05 -8.71
C GLN A 190 14.91 29.65 -8.31
N VAL A 191 15.62 29.48 -7.19
CA VAL A 191 16.01 28.15 -6.70
C VAL A 191 14.77 27.29 -6.37
N ALA A 192 13.79 27.87 -5.69
CA ALA A 192 12.54 27.15 -5.42
C ALA A 192 11.74 26.90 -6.70
N TRP A 193 11.70 27.87 -7.60
CA TRP A 193 11.05 27.72 -8.92
C TRP A 193 11.67 26.61 -9.76
N GLN A 194 12.99 26.48 -9.78
CA GLN A 194 13.67 25.41 -10.49
C GLN A 194 13.26 24.03 -9.98
N HIS A 195 13.21 23.85 -8.67
CA HIS A 195 12.79 22.57 -8.08
C HIS A 195 11.34 22.22 -8.38
N LEU A 196 10.46 23.20 -8.36
CA LEU A 196 9.04 23.01 -8.63
C LEU A 196 8.76 22.84 -10.13
N SER A 197 9.53 23.53 -11.01
CA SER A 197 9.36 23.48 -12.48
C SER A 197 9.92 22.26 -13.17
N LEU A 198 10.66 21.40 -12.46
CA LEU A 198 11.11 20.10 -12.99
C LEU A 198 9.96 19.14 -13.33
N ARG A 199 8.75 19.49 -12.94
CA ARG A 199 7.54 18.70 -13.19
C ARG A 199 6.55 19.53 -14.00
N GLU A 200 5.78 18.88 -14.85
CA GLU A 200 4.72 19.54 -15.63
C GLU A 200 3.59 20.10 -14.74
N TYR A 201 3.45 19.57 -13.52
CA TYR A 201 2.44 19.95 -12.54
C TYR A 201 3.01 20.05 -11.13
N VAL A 202 2.33 20.77 -10.27
CA VAL A 202 2.67 20.97 -8.87
C VAL A 202 1.68 20.23 -7.98
N ASP A 203 2.17 19.32 -7.14
CA ASP A 203 1.37 18.72 -6.06
C ASP A 203 1.40 19.69 -4.86
N LEU A 204 0.24 20.27 -4.55
CA LEU A 204 0.12 21.27 -3.49
C LEU A 204 0.52 20.75 -2.11
N ARG A 205 0.41 19.44 -1.86
CA ARG A 205 0.83 18.83 -0.58
C ARG A 205 2.34 18.88 -0.40
N LEU A 206 3.08 18.78 -1.51
CA LEU A 206 4.54 18.78 -1.49
C LEU A 206 5.13 20.18 -1.68
N ALA A 207 4.40 21.09 -2.33
CA ALA A 207 4.92 22.42 -2.65
C ALA A 207 5.29 23.23 -1.41
N GLY A 208 4.61 23.03 -0.28
CA GLY A 208 4.90 23.68 0.98
C GLY A 208 6.34 23.49 1.47
N VAL A 209 6.90 22.30 1.25
CA VAL A 209 8.29 22.00 1.63
C VAL A 209 9.28 22.90 0.88
N PHE A 210 9.03 23.19 -0.39
CA PHE A 210 9.87 24.04 -1.22
C PHE A 210 9.65 25.54 -0.99
N LEU A 211 8.47 25.92 -0.47
CA LEU A 211 8.13 27.30 -0.17
C LEU A 211 8.54 27.73 1.25
N ALA A 212 8.67 26.80 2.18
CA ALA A 212 9.04 27.10 3.56
C ALA A 212 10.34 27.92 3.70
N PRO A 213 11.42 27.64 2.96
CA PRO A 213 12.62 28.49 3.00
C PRO A 213 12.37 29.94 2.56
N LEU A 214 11.47 30.16 1.58
CA LEU A 214 11.13 31.49 1.10
C LEU A 214 10.34 32.30 2.16
N VAL A 215 9.51 31.62 2.94
CA VAL A 215 8.83 32.21 4.08
C VAL A 215 9.83 32.58 5.18
N ALA A 216 10.77 31.68 5.48
CA ALA A 216 11.78 31.90 6.51
C ALA A 216 12.69 33.10 6.22
N VAL A 217 12.97 33.42 4.95
CA VAL A 217 13.77 34.57 4.54
C VAL A 217 12.92 35.81 4.21
N GLY A 218 11.61 35.76 4.47
CA GLY A 218 10.70 36.89 4.30
C GLY A 218 10.36 37.24 2.83
N LYS A 219 10.63 36.35 1.87
CA LYS A 219 10.27 36.54 0.46
C LYS A 219 8.80 36.27 0.17
N LEU A 220 8.20 35.38 0.94
CA LEU A 220 6.77 35.08 0.93
C LEU A 220 6.19 35.18 2.34
N THR A 221 4.92 35.52 2.45
CA THR A 221 4.22 35.42 3.73
C THR A 221 3.59 34.03 3.89
N GLN A 222 3.51 33.55 5.13
CA GLN A 222 2.87 32.27 5.42
C GLN A 222 1.41 32.26 4.93
N ALA A 223 0.65 33.32 5.17
CA ALA A 223 -0.75 33.44 4.73
C ALA A 223 -0.90 33.30 3.19
N ARG A 224 0.04 33.84 2.43
CA ARG A 224 0.07 33.74 0.97
C ARG A 224 0.36 32.31 0.52
N VAL A 225 1.27 31.62 1.19
CA VAL A 225 1.58 30.21 0.94
C VAL A 225 0.38 29.34 1.30
N ASP A 226 -0.22 29.53 2.46
CA ASP A 226 -1.38 28.74 2.90
C ASP A 226 -2.55 28.87 1.92
N ALA A 227 -2.84 30.10 1.45
CA ALA A 227 -3.87 30.35 0.46
C ALA A 227 -3.57 29.67 -0.90
N ALA A 228 -2.29 29.64 -1.32
CA ALA A 228 -1.90 28.99 -2.55
C ALA A 228 -1.96 27.46 -2.47
N LEU A 229 -1.71 26.90 -1.29
CA LEU A 229 -1.72 25.45 -1.03
C LEU A 229 -3.10 24.91 -0.64
N ASP A 230 -4.10 25.75 -0.44
CA ASP A 230 -5.44 25.30 -0.07
C ASP A 230 -6.08 24.49 -1.20
N ALA A 231 -6.06 23.18 -1.02
CA ALA A 231 -6.61 22.22 -1.99
C ALA A 231 -8.13 22.36 -2.18
N SER A 232 -8.85 22.88 -1.19
CA SER A 232 -10.30 23.05 -1.24
C SER A 232 -10.73 24.11 -2.25
N THR A 233 -9.85 25.05 -2.55
CA THR A 233 -10.09 26.13 -3.50
C THR A 233 -9.58 25.84 -4.91
N VAL A 234 -9.00 24.65 -5.16
CA VAL A 234 -8.52 24.27 -6.49
C VAL A 234 -9.70 24.10 -7.45
N SER A 235 -9.78 25.02 -8.40
CA SER A 235 -10.83 24.98 -9.41
C SER A 235 -10.62 23.84 -10.39
N TRP A 236 -11.70 23.45 -11.03
CA TRP A 236 -11.69 22.49 -12.11
C TRP A 236 -10.71 22.89 -13.24
N VAL A 237 -10.68 24.15 -13.63
CA VAL A 237 -9.79 24.69 -14.69
C VAL A 237 -8.33 24.52 -14.33
N GLU A 238 -7.96 24.81 -13.07
CA GLU A 238 -6.57 24.69 -12.59
C GLU A 238 -6.05 23.25 -12.63
N ARG A 239 -6.92 22.27 -12.34
CA ARG A 239 -6.58 20.84 -12.43
C ARG A 239 -6.36 20.37 -13.86
N HIS A 240 -6.96 21.04 -14.85
CA HIS A 240 -7.05 20.58 -16.24
C HIS A 240 -6.03 21.21 -17.17
N LEU A 241 -5.53 22.39 -16.84
CA LEU A 241 -4.39 22.97 -17.54
C LEU A 241 -3.10 22.13 -17.36
N SER A 242 -3.15 21.10 -16.54
CA SER A 242 -2.06 20.16 -16.25
C SER A 242 -2.11 18.88 -17.08
N LEU A 243 -3.19 18.64 -17.80
CA LEU A 243 -3.41 17.49 -18.69
C LEU A 243 -3.40 17.92 -20.15
#